data_3dd06b0c5dbdda4ba88c3b6c36ac1626
#
_entry.id   3dd06b0c5dbdda4ba88c3b6c36ac1626
#
_cell.length_a   1.000
_cell.length_b   1.000
_cell.length_c   1.000
_cell.angle_alpha   90.00
_cell.angle_beta   90.00
_cell.angle_gamma   90.00
#
_symmetry.space_group_name_H-M   'P 1'
#
loop_
_entity.id
_entity.type
_entity.pdbx_description
1 polymer ?
#
loop_
_entity_poly.entity_id
_entity_poly.type
_entity_poly.pdbx_seq_one_letter_code
_entity_poly.pdbx_strand_id
1 'polypeptide(L)'
;MARILLADDGIVFDGRSLEKGPLGGVESSVINLTAELARRGHEVHVRNKCPEALDYEGVSWRPIGDDDWPNDVDLYIANRGDKLIPMMPHARRTVFWIHNPAGYLLKWRYLSKLRRLKPAIIFIGTVHAGTYPAWAPDGGRYVIPYGISKDFMTAKVAAEPPAPRAVFSSNPLRSLDWLLDRWSQDIAPQGPGAELHLFTGAATYGTIGDSKASEMAHVLSRAGKLGGQGVRVRGPVTKTQLI
;
A
#
# COMPACT_ATOMS: atom_id res chain seq x y z
N MET A 1 14.61 -21.25 -8.93
CA MET A 1 13.55 -21.29 -7.89
C MET A 1 14.19 -20.80 -6.61
N ALA A 2 13.50 -19.93 -5.87
CA ALA A 2 13.95 -19.41 -4.57
C ALA A 2 12.79 -19.53 -3.57
N ARG A 3 13.09 -19.75 -2.29
CA ARG A 3 12.12 -19.68 -1.21
C ARG A 3 12.09 -18.25 -0.66
N ILE A 4 10.93 -17.59 -0.78
CA ILE A 4 10.73 -16.19 -0.43
C ILE A 4 9.71 -16.11 0.71
N LEU A 5 10.05 -15.38 1.76
CA LEU A 5 9.16 -15.10 2.87
C LEU A 5 8.96 -13.60 3.01
N LEU A 6 7.71 -13.16 3.00
CA LEU A 6 7.33 -11.78 3.32
C LEU A 6 6.59 -11.74 4.67
N ALA A 7 7.02 -10.86 5.57
CA ALA A 7 6.31 -10.59 6.83
C ALA A 7 5.74 -9.16 6.85
N ASP A 8 4.49 -9.03 7.30
CA ASP A 8 3.78 -7.75 7.45
C ASP A 8 2.98 -7.71 8.74
N ASP A 9 3.16 -6.65 9.54
CA ASP A 9 2.45 -6.44 10.80
C ASP A 9 1.40 -5.31 10.73
N GLY A 10 0.96 -4.95 9.52
CA GLY A 10 -0.02 -3.90 9.26
C GLY A 10 -1.46 -4.26 9.63
N ILE A 11 -2.39 -3.97 8.73
CA ILE A 11 -3.81 -4.31 8.89
C ILE A 11 -4.06 -5.81 8.59
N VAL A 12 -5.26 -6.27 8.89
CA VAL A 12 -5.74 -7.60 8.53
C VAL A 12 -5.97 -7.69 7.02
N PHE A 13 -5.35 -8.64 6.34
CA PHE A 13 -5.59 -8.99 4.94
C PHE A 13 -5.01 -10.37 4.60
N ASP A 14 -5.47 -10.95 3.50
CA ASP A 14 -5.01 -12.21 2.91
C ASP A 14 -4.96 -12.11 1.37
N GLY A 15 -4.58 -13.20 0.69
CA GLY A 15 -4.52 -13.25 -0.78
C GLY A 15 -5.85 -12.92 -1.49
N ARG A 16 -7.00 -13.18 -0.84
CA ARG A 16 -8.35 -12.93 -1.39
C ARG A 16 -8.87 -11.53 -1.12
N SER A 17 -8.15 -10.72 -0.35
CA SER A 17 -8.68 -9.43 0.13
C SER A 17 -8.95 -8.42 -0.98
N LEU A 18 -8.24 -8.52 -2.13
CA LEU A 18 -8.51 -7.68 -3.30
C LEU A 18 -9.88 -7.93 -3.93
N GLU A 19 -10.42 -9.15 -3.81
CA GLU A 19 -11.74 -9.54 -4.34
C GLU A 19 -12.86 -9.17 -3.37
N LYS A 20 -12.56 -9.18 -2.06
CA LYS A 20 -13.55 -8.97 -1.00
C LYS A 20 -13.95 -7.50 -0.81
N GLY A 21 -13.07 -6.56 -1.18
CA GLY A 21 -13.38 -5.15 -0.94
C GLY A 21 -12.24 -4.17 -1.25
N PRO A 22 -12.44 -2.90 -0.89
CA PRO A 22 -11.43 -1.87 -1.02
C PRO A 22 -10.24 -2.17 -0.11
N LEU A 23 -9.02 -2.05 -0.65
CA LEU A 23 -7.78 -2.37 0.07
C LEU A 23 -6.73 -1.27 -0.14
N GLY A 24 -5.90 -1.05 0.89
CA GLY A 24 -4.79 -0.10 0.84
C GLY A 24 -3.76 -0.43 -0.24
N GLY A 25 -3.00 0.59 -0.66
CA GLY A 25 -2.01 0.42 -1.73
C GLY A 25 -0.88 -0.53 -1.35
N VAL A 26 -0.44 -0.52 -0.09
CA VAL A 26 0.64 -1.41 0.39
C VAL A 26 0.19 -2.86 0.38
N GLU A 27 -0.98 -3.14 0.93
CA GLU A 27 -1.57 -4.48 0.99
C GLU A 27 -1.81 -5.03 -0.43
N SER A 28 -2.37 -4.20 -1.31
CA SER A 28 -2.54 -4.55 -2.73
C SER A 28 -1.19 -4.88 -3.40
N SER A 29 -0.14 -4.12 -3.08
CA SER A 29 1.20 -4.36 -3.63
C SER A 29 1.81 -5.65 -3.10
N VAL A 30 1.59 -5.99 -1.83
CA VAL A 30 2.03 -7.27 -1.25
C VAL A 30 1.35 -8.44 -1.96
N ILE A 31 0.02 -8.41 -2.11
CA ILE A 31 -0.73 -9.49 -2.77
C ILE A 31 -0.24 -9.68 -4.21
N ASN A 32 -0.22 -8.60 -5.01
CA ASN A 32 0.19 -8.68 -6.41
C ASN A 32 1.66 -9.12 -6.58
N LEU A 33 2.57 -8.63 -5.74
CA LEU A 33 3.97 -9.01 -5.78
C LEU A 33 4.15 -10.49 -5.47
N THR A 34 3.53 -10.99 -4.39
CA THR A 34 3.70 -12.37 -3.95
C THR A 34 3.07 -13.36 -4.94
N ALA A 35 1.89 -13.06 -5.49
CA ALA A 35 1.26 -13.85 -6.54
C ALA A 35 2.13 -13.89 -7.82
N GLU A 36 2.70 -12.76 -8.24
CA GLU A 36 3.58 -12.74 -9.42
C GLU A 36 4.88 -13.50 -9.18
N LEU A 37 5.47 -13.45 -7.99
CA LEU A 37 6.65 -14.24 -7.63
C LEU A 37 6.34 -15.75 -7.67
N ALA A 38 5.18 -16.16 -7.14
CA ALA A 38 4.72 -17.56 -7.23
C ALA A 38 4.49 -17.99 -8.67
N ARG A 39 3.84 -17.16 -9.50
CA ARG A 39 3.65 -17.40 -10.92
C ARG A 39 4.98 -17.57 -11.69
N ARG A 40 6.05 -16.93 -11.24
CA ARG A 40 7.42 -17.08 -11.78
C ARG A 40 8.15 -18.33 -11.27
N GLY A 41 7.48 -19.18 -10.49
CA GLY A 41 8.02 -20.45 -10.01
C GLY A 41 8.86 -20.36 -8.75
N HIS A 42 8.70 -19.29 -7.97
CA HIS A 42 9.26 -19.20 -6.61
C HIS A 42 8.31 -19.86 -5.61
N GLU A 43 8.84 -20.42 -4.53
CA GLU A 43 8.10 -20.83 -3.35
C GLU A 43 7.88 -19.60 -2.46
N VAL A 44 6.62 -19.18 -2.30
CA VAL A 44 6.32 -17.89 -1.65
C VAL A 44 5.45 -18.07 -0.43
N HIS A 45 5.92 -17.56 0.70
CA HIS A 45 5.22 -17.55 1.97
C HIS A 45 4.97 -16.12 2.42
N VAL A 46 3.80 -15.88 3.03
CA VAL A 46 3.46 -14.61 3.70
C VAL A 46 3.10 -14.88 5.15
N ARG A 47 3.68 -14.12 6.05
CA ARG A 47 3.35 -14.07 7.47
C ARG A 47 2.79 -12.70 7.80
N ASN A 48 1.50 -12.62 8.03
CA ASN A 48 0.83 -11.36 8.34
C ASN A 48 -0.35 -11.57 9.29
N LYS A 49 -1.19 -10.57 9.47
CA LYS A 49 -2.40 -10.68 10.28
C LYS A 49 -3.57 -11.30 9.50
N CYS A 50 -3.33 -12.28 8.63
CA CYS A 50 -4.44 -13.01 8.02
C CYS A 50 -5.25 -13.74 9.10
N PRO A 51 -6.58 -13.83 8.96
CA PRO A 51 -7.43 -14.40 9.99
C PRO A 51 -7.25 -15.91 10.13
N GLU A 52 -6.85 -16.59 9.07
CA GLU A 52 -6.66 -18.04 8.99
C GLU A 52 -5.58 -18.41 7.99
N ALA A 53 -5.08 -19.64 8.09
CA ALA A 53 -4.18 -20.23 7.13
C ALA A 53 -4.85 -20.38 5.75
N LEU A 54 -4.20 -19.94 4.68
CA LEU A 54 -4.74 -19.94 3.34
C LEU A 54 -3.64 -20.18 2.31
N ASP A 55 -3.87 -21.06 1.35
CA ASP A 55 -3.07 -21.16 0.15
C ASP A 55 -3.87 -20.59 -1.03
N TYR A 56 -3.36 -19.52 -1.64
CA TYR A 56 -4.06 -18.78 -2.68
C TYR A 56 -3.08 -18.25 -3.74
N GLU A 57 -3.39 -18.48 -5.02
CA GLU A 57 -2.54 -18.10 -6.17
C GLU A 57 -1.08 -18.56 -6.03
N GLY A 58 -0.86 -19.75 -5.47
CA GLY A 58 0.48 -20.31 -5.26
C GLY A 58 1.26 -19.68 -4.10
N VAL A 59 0.63 -18.84 -3.29
CA VAL A 59 1.21 -18.21 -2.11
C VAL A 59 0.64 -18.82 -0.84
N SER A 60 1.53 -19.18 0.09
CA SER A 60 1.15 -19.72 1.40
C SER A 60 1.01 -18.58 2.41
N TRP A 61 -0.21 -18.25 2.80
CA TRP A 61 -0.57 -17.25 3.80
C TRP A 61 -0.78 -17.91 5.16
N ARG A 62 -0.09 -17.41 6.18
CA ARG A 62 -0.23 -17.91 7.55
C ARG A 62 -0.23 -16.74 8.55
N PRO A 63 -0.96 -16.85 9.67
CA PRO A 63 -0.92 -15.87 10.73
C PRO A 63 0.52 -15.61 11.22
N ILE A 64 0.85 -14.36 11.46
CA ILE A 64 2.20 -13.98 11.91
C ILE A 64 2.55 -14.52 13.30
N GLY A 65 1.53 -14.86 14.09
CA GLY A 65 1.70 -15.44 15.43
C GLY A 65 1.92 -16.95 15.46
N ASP A 66 1.82 -17.64 14.32
CA ASP A 66 2.06 -19.07 14.26
C ASP A 66 3.56 -19.38 14.36
N ASP A 67 3.91 -20.49 14.98
CA ASP A 67 5.31 -20.88 15.23
C ASP A 67 5.95 -21.64 14.06
N ASP A 68 5.19 -22.01 13.01
CA ASP A 68 5.62 -22.82 11.87
C ASP A 68 6.33 -22.01 10.76
N TRP A 69 7.26 -21.14 11.15
CA TRP A 69 8.04 -20.34 10.21
C TRP A 69 9.01 -21.20 9.39
N PRO A 70 9.18 -20.93 8.08
CA PRO A 70 10.17 -21.63 7.27
C PRO A 70 11.58 -21.47 7.83
N ASN A 71 12.33 -22.57 7.97
CA ASN A 71 13.69 -22.52 8.53
C ASN A 71 14.75 -22.08 7.52
N ASP A 72 14.53 -22.33 6.24
CA ASP A 72 15.46 -22.04 5.14
C ASP A 72 14.81 -21.09 4.15
N VAL A 73 15.28 -19.84 4.10
CA VAL A 73 14.71 -18.76 3.30
C VAL A 73 15.83 -18.07 2.51
N ASP A 74 15.70 -18.06 1.18
CA ASP A 74 16.64 -17.38 0.30
C ASP A 74 16.50 -15.85 0.40
N LEU A 75 15.25 -15.37 0.45
CA LEU A 75 14.93 -13.94 0.54
C LEU A 75 13.84 -13.69 1.58
N TYR A 76 14.18 -12.94 2.60
CA TYR A 76 13.25 -12.44 3.60
C TYR A 76 12.91 -10.97 3.32
N ILE A 77 11.63 -10.66 3.26
CA ILE A 77 11.11 -9.30 3.05
C ILE A 77 10.39 -8.86 4.33
N ALA A 78 11.04 -8.02 5.14
CA ALA A 78 10.40 -7.34 6.26
C ALA A 78 9.64 -6.11 5.73
N ASN A 79 8.31 -6.10 5.83
CA ASN A 79 7.49 -5.02 5.30
C ASN A 79 7.14 -4.01 6.39
N ARG A 80 7.66 -2.78 6.30
CA ARG A 80 7.37 -1.58 7.12
C ARG A 80 7.62 -1.66 8.64
N GLY A 81 7.45 -2.79 9.29
CA GLY A 81 7.55 -2.92 10.75
C GLY A 81 8.97 -3.12 11.25
N ASP A 82 9.40 -2.34 12.27
CA ASP A 82 10.74 -2.52 12.85
C ASP A 82 10.92 -3.86 13.60
N LYS A 83 9.82 -4.40 14.12
CA LYS A 83 9.82 -5.70 14.81
C LYS A 83 10.08 -6.86 13.85
N LEU A 84 9.75 -6.67 12.58
CA LEU A 84 9.92 -7.70 11.56
C LEU A 84 11.37 -7.87 11.12
N ILE A 85 12.19 -6.81 11.19
CA ILE A 85 13.58 -6.84 10.70
C ILE A 85 14.40 -8.02 11.30
N PRO A 86 14.31 -8.38 12.60
CA PRO A 86 15.09 -9.46 13.18
C PRO A 86 14.44 -10.85 13.10
N MET A 87 13.24 -11.01 12.51
CA MET A 87 12.48 -12.27 12.65
C MET A 87 13.08 -13.45 11.89
N MET A 88 13.87 -13.19 10.82
CA MET A 88 14.53 -14.25 10.05
C MET A 88 16.05 -14.04 10.01
N PRO A 89 16.77 -14.27 11.13
CA PRO A 89 18.20 -13.97 11.23
C PRO A 89 19.07 -14.87 10.33
N HIS A 90 18.56 -16.03 9.92
CA HIS A 90 19.26 -17.02 9.09
C HIS A 90 18.88 -16.95 7.61
N ALA A 91 18.00 -16.03 7.20
CA ALA A 91 17.71 -15.81 5.80
C ALA A 91 18.98 -15.43 5.02
N ARG A 92 19.19 -16.02 3.85
CA ARG A 92 20.38 -15.73 3.01
C ARG A 92 20.50 -14.25 2.66
N ARG A 93 19.35 -13.60 2.43
CA ARG A 93 19.25 -12.14 2.20
C ARG A 93 18.02 -11.59 2.90
N THR A 94 18.18 -10.45 3.55
CA THR A 94 17.07 -9.70 4.16
C THR A 94 16.94 -8.35 3.48
N VAL A 95 15.72 -8.01 3.10
CA VAL A 95 15.35 -6.69 2.62
C VAL A 95 14.30 -6.06 3.54
N PHE A 96 14.35 -4.76 3.68
CA PHE A 96 13.39 -3.98 4.43
C PHE A 96 12.64 -3.07 3.46
N TRP A 97 11.38 -3.39 3.20
CA TRP A 97 10.56 -2.67 2.25
C TRP A 97 9.77 -1.57 2.95
N ILE A 98 9.97 -0.32 2.55
CA ILE A 98 9.37 0.85 3.19
C ILE A 98 8.53 1.65 2.20
N HIS A 99 7.48 2.31 2.72
CA HIS A 99 6.44 2.95 1.91
C HIS A 99 6.22 4.44 2.23
N ASN A 100 6.72 4.88 3.38
CA ASN A 100 6.60 6.27 3.83
C ASN A 100 7.96 6.95 3.82
N PRO A 101 8.04 8.29 3.74
CA PRO A 101 9.29 9.03 3.82
C PRO A 101 10.17 8.53 4.97
N ALA A 102 11.44 8.22 4.69
CA ALA A 102 12.29 7.39 5.54
C ALA A 102 12.77 8.04 6.85
N GLY A 103 12.41 9.30 7.12
CA GLY A 103 12.79 9.99 8.35
C GLY A 103 12.45 9.24 9.64
N TYR A 104 11.38 8.43 9.65
CA TYR A 104 11.02 7.63 10.83
C TYR A 104 12.03 6.51 11.12
N LEU A 105 12.82 6.08 10.17
CA LEU A 105 13.88 5.08 10.35
C LEU A 105 15.03 5.57 11.23
N LEU A 106 15.13 6.91 11.42
CA LEU A 106 16.12 7.52 12.30
C LEU A 106 15.77 7.38 13.79
N LYS A 107 14.57 6.89 14.11
CA LYS A 107 14.21 6.56 15.49
C LYS A 107 15.05 5.39 15.98
N TRP A 108 15.50 5.43 17.25
CA TRP A 108 16.39 4.44 17.83
C TRP A 108 15.95 2.98 17.64
N ARG A 109 14.66 2.71 17.74
CA ARG A 109 14.09 1.36 17.55
C ARG A 109 14.35 0.76 16.15
N TYR A 110 14.50 1.62 15.11
CA TYR A 110 14.91 1.22 13.77
C TYR A 110 16.42 1.23 13.62
N LEU A 111 17.08 2.34 13.96
CA LEU A 111 18.52 2.54 13.77
C LEU A 111 19.35 1.43 14.38
N SER A 112 19.03 0.98 15.60
CA SER A 112 19.74 -0.10 16.28
C SER A 112 19.69 -1.41 15.48
N LYS A 113 18.54 -1.76 14.93
CA LYS A 113 18.33 -2.96 14.11
C LYS A 113 18.99 -2.83 12.74
N LEU A 114 18.80 -1.69 12.08
CA LEU A 114 19.41 -1.39 10.76
C LEU A 114 20.93 -1.43 10.85
N ARG A 115 21.53 -0.87 11.93
CA ARG A 115 22.97 -0.90 12.15
C ARG A 115 23.50 -2.31 12.39
N ARG A 116 22.75 -3.13 13.15
CA ARG A 116 23.19 -4.50 13.52
C ARG A 116 22.98 -5.49 12.39
N LEU A 117 21.82 -5.46 11.74
CA LEU A 117 21.40 -6.49 10.78
C LEU A 117 21.64 -6.09 9.33
N LYS A 118 21.81 -4.80 9.06
CA LYS A 118 22.08 -4.23 7.73
C LYS A 118 21.23 -4.84 6.60
N PRO A 119 19.88 -4.89 6.72
CA PRO A 119 19.06 -5.30 5.60
C PRO A 119 19.23 -4.31 4.44
N ALA A 120 19.08 -4.77 3.21
CA ALA A 120 18.95 -3.87 2.08
C ALA A 120 17.60 -3.14 2.18
N ILE A 121 17.57 -1.84 1.91
CA ILE A 121 16.33 -1.04 2.01
C ILE A 121 15.76 -0.82 0.62
N ILE A 122 14.47 -1.16 0.45
CA ILE A 122 13.73 -0.95 -0.78
C ILE A 122 12.88 0.33 -0.65
N PHE A 123 13.14 1.28 -1.53
CA PHE A 123 12.40 2.53 -1.69
C PHE A 123 11.49 2.46 -2.92
N ILE A 124 10.35 3.12 -2.87
CA ILE A 124 9.35 3.11 -3.95
C ILE A 124 9.57 4.22 -5.00
N GLY A 125 10.61 5.01 -4.86
CA GLY A 125 10.95 6.08 -5.81
C GLY A 125 12.21 6.84 -5.40
N THR A 126 12.78 7.59 -6.33
CA THR A 126 14.04 8.35 -6.12
C THR A 126 13.89 9.45 -5.07
N VAL A 127 12.76 10.20 -5.11
CA VAL A 127 12.43 11.21 -4.09
C VAL A 127 12.29 10.56 -2.71
N HIS A 128 11.64 9.39 -2.65
CA HIS A 128 11.52 8.62 -1.41
C HIS A 128 12.90 8.19 -0.89
N ALA A 129 13.78 7.68 -1.73
CA ALA A 129 15.15 7.32 -1.34
C ALA A 129 15.94 8.53 -0.81
N GLY A 130 15.74 9.71 -1.39
CA GLY A 130 16.34 10.97 -0.94
C GLY A 130 15.94 11.41 0.48
N THR A 131 14.83 10.86 1.03
CA THR A 131 14.42 11.13 2.42
C THR A 131 15.23 10.36 3.47
N TYR A 132 16.09 9.40 3.06
CA TYR A 132 16.97 8.64 3.95
C TYR A 132 18.39 9.18 3.86
N PRO A 133 18.95 9.74 4.94
CA PRO A 133 20.28 10.36 4.92
C PRO A 133 21.38 9.40 4.47
N ALA A 134 22.39 9.92 3.77
CA ALA A 134 23.50 9.11 3.26
C ALA A 134 24.30 8.39 4.37
N TRP A 135 24.42 8.99 5.54
CA TRP A 135 25.12 8.43 6.71
C TRP A 135 24.34 7.34 7.45
N ALA A 136 23.02 7.21 7.18
CA ALA A 136 22.20 6.26 7.91
C ALA A 136 22.47 4.81 7.48
N PRO A 137 22.42 3.84 8.43
CA PRO A 137 22.87 2.47 8.19
C PRO A 137 21.92 1.68 7.29
N ASP A 138 22.51 0.93 6.36
CA ASP A 138 21.80 -0.02 5.48
C ASP A 138 22.76 -1.14 5.01
N GLY A 139 22.22 -2.14 4.34
CA GLY A 139 22.94 -3.20 3.62
C GLY A 139 22.84 -3.05 2.09
N GLY A 140 22.46 -1.87 1.63
CA GLY A 140 22.24 -1.51 0.23
C GLY A 140 20.91 -0.75 0.06
N ARG A 141 20.85 0.14 -0.92
CA ARG A 141 19.68 0.97 -1.23
C ARG A 141 19.20 0.69 -2.63
N TYR A 142 17.96 0.28 -2.75
CA TYR A 142 17.37 -0.05 -4.03
C TYR A 142 16.08 0.74 -4.24
N VAL A 143 15.90 1.29 -5.42
CA VAL A 143 14.65 1.95 -5.82
C VAL A 143 13.90 0.99 -6.72
N ILE A 144 12.78 0.47 -6.21
CA ILE A 144 11.88 -0.43 -6.92
C ILE A 144 10.49 0.18 -6.84
N PRO A 145 10.00 0.86 -7.89
CA PRO A 145 8.66 1.44 -7.92
C PRO A 145 7.57 0.38 -7.77
N TYR A 146 6.39 0.81 -7.33
CA TYR A 146 5.21 -0.05 -7.37
C TYR A 146 4.89 -0.48 -8.80
N GLY A 147 4.50 -1.73 -8.95
CA GLY A 147 3.89 -2.24 -10.17
C GLY A 147 2.43 -1.79 -10.31
N ILE A 148 1.93 -1.86 -11.52
CA ILE A 148 0.50 -1.66 -11.85
C ILE A 148 -0.09 -3.04 -12.12
N SER A 149 -1.29 -3.33 -11.57
CA SER A 149 -1.95 -4.61 -11.83
C SER A 149 -2.28 -4.77 -13.32
N LYS A 150 -2.28 -6.01 -13.79
CA LYS A 150 -2.57 -6.34 -15.17
C LYS A 150 -3.91 -5.78 -15.65
N ASP A 151 -4.92 -5.76 -14.77
CA ASP A 151 -6.26 -5.26 -15.09
C ASP A 151 -6.25 -3.80 -15.51
N PHE A 152 -5.46 -2.95 -14.82
CA PHE A 152 -5.27 -1.56 -15.25
C PHE A 152 -4.53 -1.43 -16.58
N MET A 153 -3.59 -2.34 -16.86
CA MET A 153 -2.83 -2.32 -18.12
C MET A 153 -3.65 -2.78 -19.33
N THR A 154 -4.61 -3.68 -19.10
CA THR A 154 -5.43 -4.29 -20.16
C THR A 154 -6.84 -3.71 -20.25
N ALA A 155 -7.18 -2.74 -19.40
CA ALA A 155 -8.46 -2.07 -19.42
C ALA A 155 -8.74 -1.43 -20.78
N LYS A 156 -9.96 -1.55 -21.25
CA LYS A 156 -10.38 -0.90 -22.50
C LYS A 156 -10.47 0.61 -22.29
N VAL A 157 -9.71 1.34 -23.07
CA VAL A 157 -9.79 2.79 -23.11
C VAL A 157 -10.96 3.17 -24.03
N ALA A 158 -11.80 4.12 -23.61
CA ALA A 158 -12.88 4.65 -24.44
C ALA A 158 -12.29 5.30 -25.71
N ALA A 159 -12.96 5.13 -26.86
CA ALA A 159 -12.52 5.71 -28.12
C ALA A 159 -12.51 7.24 -28.09
N GLU A 160 -13.45 7.84 -27.33
CA GLU A 160 -13.51 9.27 -27.09
C GLU A 160 -13.29 9.58 -25.61
N PRO A 161 -12.57 10.67 -25.27
CA PRO A 161 -12.38 11.04 -23.88
C PRO A 161 -13.74 11.41 -23.26
N PRO A 162 -14.03 10.96 -22.03
CA PRO A 162 -15.22 11.40 -21.30
C PRO A 162 -15.15 12.91 -21.02
N ALA A 163 -16.28 13.48 -20.60
CA ALA A 163 -16.30 14.83 -20.03
C ALA A 163 -15.21 14.97 -18.93
N PRO A 164 -14.65 16.17 -18.72
CA PRO A 164 -13.56 16.37 -17.78
C PRO A 164 -13.88 15.77 -16.41
N ARG A 165 -13.10 14.74 -16.01
CA ARG A 165 -13.30 14.03 -14.75
C ARG A 165 -11.99 13.80 -14.05
N ALA A 166 -11.92 14.24 -12.79
CA ALA A 166 -10.84 13.92 -11.87
C ALA A 166 -11.26 12.81 -10.91
N VAL A 167 -10.31 11.98 -10.50
CA VAL A 167 -10.53 10.88 -9.55
C VAL A 167 -9.62 11.05 -8.34
N PHE A 168 -10.19 10.92 -7.15
CA PHE A 168 -9.45 10.82 -5.90
C PHE A 168 -9.78 9.48 -5.24
N SER A 169 -8.76 8.64 -5.04
CA SER A 169 -8.89 7.28 -4.46
C SER A 169 -7.95 7.05 -3.27
N SER A 170 -7.50 8.11 -2.60
CA SER A 170 -6.60 8.04 -1.46
C SER A 170 -7.35 8.26 -0.13
N ASN A 171 -6.63 8.18 0.99
CA ASN A 171 -7.17 8.52 2.31
C ASN A 171 -7.67 9.98 2.33
N PRO A 172 -8.90 10.27 2.80
CA PRO A 172 -9.43 11.64 2.87
C PRO A 172 -8.50 12.63 3.58
N LEU A 173 -7.76 12.17 4.59
CA LEU A 173 -6.80 13.00 5.34
C LEU A 173 -5.50 13.28 4.59
N ARG A 174 -5.33 12.73 3.37
CA ARG A 174 -4.20 13.01 2.49
C ARG A 174 -4.56 14.10 1.49
N SER A 175 -4.63 15.33 1.98
CA SER A 175 -4.83 16.54 1.18
C SER A 175 -6.17 16.62 0.41
N LEU A 176 -7.22 15.87 0.80
CA LEU A 176 -8.53 16.02 0.17
C LEU A 176 -9.11 17.41 0.45
N ASP A 177 -8.96 17.94 1.66
CA ASP A 177 -9.42 19.32 2.00
C ASP A 177 -8.79 20.36 1.08
N TRP A 178 -7.47 20.28 0.86
CA TRP A 178 -6.76 21.16 -0.07
C TRP A 178 -7.29 20.99 -1.52
N LEU A 179 -7.53 19.75 -1.96
CA LEU A 179 -8.08 19.48 -3.29
C LEU A 179 -9.49 20.09 -3.44
N LEU A 180 -10.33 19.99 -2.40
CA LEU A 180 -11.67 20.59 -2.41
C LEU A 180 -11.63 22.12 -2.50
N ASP A 181 -10.64 22.77 -1.84
CA ASP A 181 -10.39 24.20 -1.99
C ASP A 181 -10.04 24.56 -3.44
N ARG A 182 -9.06 23.86 -3.99
CA ARG A 182 -8.66 24.08 -5.40
C ARG A 182 -9.77 23.78 -6.38
N TRP A 183 -10.55 22.72 -6.10
CA TRP A 183 -11.70 22.37 -6.94
C TRP A 183 -12.73 23.49 -6.98
N SER A 184 -13.16 23.96 -5.81
CA SER A 184 -14.22 24.96 -5.70
C SER A 184 -13.81 26.36 -6.16
N GLN A 185 -12.55 26.75 -5.96
CA GLN A 185 -12.06 28.10 -6.22
C GLN A 185 -11.48 28.25 -7.63
N ASP A 186 -10.81 27.23 -8.14
CA ASP A 186 -10.02 27.35 -9.37
C ASP A 186 -10.54 26.48 -10.51
N ILE A 187 -10.93 25.22 -10.22
CA ILE A 187 -11.22 24.24 -11.29
C ILE A 187 -12.68 24.31 -11.75
N ALA A 188 -13.63 24.15 -10.84
CA ALA A 188 -15.06 24.13 -11.19
C ALA A 188 -15.54 25.42 -11.88
N PRO A 189 -15.11 26.63 -11.49
CA PRO A 189 -15.49 27.84 -12.17
C PRO A 189 -14.97 27.95 -13.63
N GLN A 190 -13.81 27.35 -13.91
CA GLN A 190 -13.16 27.40 -15.23
C GLN A 190 -13.51 26.20 -16.12
N GLY A 191 -14.02 25.12 -15.53
CA GLY A 191 -14.37 23.88 -16.23
C GLY A 191 -15.84 23.53 -16.06
N PRO A 192 -16.78 24.23 -16.73
CA PRO A 192 -18.19 23.90 -16.62
C PRO A 192 -18.45 22.45 -17.06
N GLY A 193 -19.12 21.69 -16.20
CA GLY A 193 -19.38 20.27 -16.41
C GLY A 193 -18.26 19.32 -15.95
N ALA A 194 -17.15 19.82 -15.40
CA ALA A 194 -16.13 18.98 -14.80
C ALA A 194 -16.64 18.30 -13.52
N GLU A 195 -16.23 17.06 -13.30
CA GLU A 195 -16.59 16.29 -12.10
C GLU A 195 -15.36 15.81 -11.34
N LEU A 196 -15.43 15.86 -10.01
CA LEU A 196 -14.46 15.24 -9.09
C LEU A 196 -15.12 14.05 -8.40
N HIS A 197 -14.69 12.85 -8.75
CA HIS A 197 -15.18 11.60 -8.17
C HIS A 197 -14.29 11.14 -7.01
N LEU A 198 -14.88 10.95 -5.83
CA LEU A 198 -14.18 10.56 -4.61
C LEU A 198 -14.48 9.09 -4.27
N PHE A 199 -13.54 8.20 -4.58
CA PHE A 199 -13.60 6.77 -4.24
C PHE A 199 -12.81 6.51 -2.96
N THR A 200 -13.32 6.98 -1.82
CA THR A 200 -12.59 6.96 -0.55
C THR A 200 -13.51 6.88 0.66
N GLY A 201 -12.97 6.40 1.79
CA GLY A 201 -13.69 6.27 3.05
C GLY A 201 -12.86 5.56 4.12
N ALA A 202 -13.37 5.51 5.35
CA ALA A 202 -12.69 4.89 6.49
C ALA A 202 -12.52 3.36 6.32
N ALA A 203 -13.49 2.69 5.72
CA ALA A 203 -13.50 1.23 5.54
C ALA A 203 -12.27 0.64 4.84
N THR A 204 -11.54 1.45 4.04
CA THR A 204 -10.33 1.01 3.34
C THR A 204 -9.13 0.76 4.28
N TYR A 205 -9.17 1.28 5.51
CA TYR A 205 -7.99 1.37 6.40
C TYR A 205 -8.14 0.57 7.70
N GLY A 206 -9.15 -0.28 7.84
CA GLY A 206 -9.38 -1.11 9.01
C GLY A 206 -9.40 -0.29 10.30
N THR A 207 -8.83 -0.83 11.39
CA THR A 207 -8.80 -0.17 12.71
C THR A 207 -8.18 1.24 12.73
N ILE A 208 -7.27 1.53 11.79
CA ILE A 208 -6.71 2.90 11.64
C ILE A 208 -7.77 3.82 11.04
N GLY A 209 -8.56 3.33 10.10
CA GLY A 209 -9.70 4.04 9.55
C GLY A 209 -10.76 4.33 10.61
N ASP A 210 -11.07 3.35 11.45
CA ASP A 210 -12.04 3.46 12.54
C ASP A 210 -11.61 4.54 13.56
N SER A 211 -10.34 4.55 13.97
CA SER A 211 -9.82 5.53 14.91
C SER A 211 -9.84 6.98 14.39
N LYS A 212 -9.88 7.17 13.07
CA LYS A 212 -9.91 8.48 12.39
C LYS A 212 -11.21 8.72 11.63
N ALA A 213 -12.22 7.89 11.85
CA ALA A 213 -13.49 7.96 11.13
C ALA A 213 -14.17 9.34 11.25
N SER A 214 -14.13 9.95 12.44
CA SER A 214 -14.69 11.29 12.68
C SER A 214 -14.00 12.37 11.86
N GLU A 215 -12.65 12.37 11.81
CA GLU A 215 -11.88 13.32 11.01
C GLU A 215 -12.16 13.13 9.51
N MET A 216 -12.22 11.89 9.04
CA MET A 216 -12.55 11.56 7.65
C MET A 216 -13.99 11.96 7.29
N ALA A 217 -14.95 11.73 8.22
CA ALA A 217 -16.34 12.11 8.02
C ALA A 217 -16.51 13.61 7.87
N HIS A 218 -15.73 14.43 8.61
CA HIS A 218 -15.73 15.88 8.46
C HIS A 218 -15.34 16.33 7.05
N VAL A 219 -14.24 15.79 6.51
CA VAL A 219 -13.77 16.10 5.16
C VAL A 219 -14.77 15.63 4.10
N LEU A 220 -15.34 14.42 4.25
CA LEU A 220 -16.32 13.89 3.32
C LEU A 220 -17.67 14.64 3.38
N SER A 221 -18.08 15.10 4.55
CA SER A 221 -19.25 15.99 4.70
C SER A 221 -19.05 17.30 3.94
N ARG A 222 -17.87 17.90 4.04
CA ARG A 222 -17.50 19.08 3.25
C ARG A 222 -17.58 18.81 1.75
N ALA A 223 -17.03 17.66 1.30
CA ALA A 223 -17.12 17.23 -0.09
C ALA A 223 -18.57 17.12 -0.59
N GLY A 224 -19.48 16.57 0.25
CA GLY A 224 -20.90 16.46 -0.06
C GLY A 224 -21.57 17.81 -0.31
N LYS A 225 -21.17 18.88 0.40
CA LYS A 225 -21.69 20.25 0.20
C LYS A 225 -21.30 20.86 -1.13
N LEU A 226 -20.27 20.34 -1.78
CA LEU A 226 -19.79 20.78 -3.09
C LEU A 226 -20.42 19.99 -4.27
N GLY A 227 -21.49 19.23 -4.01
CA GLY A 227 -22.21 18.47 -5.04
C GLY A 227 -22.69 19.33 -6.22
N GLY A 228 -23.14 20.55 -5.97
CA GLY A 228 -23.51 21.53 -6.99
C GLY A 228 -22.35 22.03 -7.88
N GLN A 229 -21.12 21.82 -7.43
CA GLN A 229 -19.89 22.16 -8.15
C GLN A 229 -19.20 20.92 -8.77
N GLY A 230 -19.95 19.84 -8.98
CA GLY A 230 -19.44 18.63 -9.65
C GLY A 230 -18.72 17.64 -8.75
N VAL A 231 -18.66 17.83 -7.43
CA VAL A 231 -18.06 16.84 -6.52
C VAL A 231 -19.03 15.67 -6.30
N ARG A 232 -18.55 14.43 -6.51
CA ARG A 232 -19.32 13.19 -6.38
C ARG A 232 -18.67 12.26 -5.38
N VAL A 233 -19.26 12.12 -4.19
CA VAL A 233 -18.80 11.16 -3.17
C VAL A 233 -19.36 9.78 -3.55
N ARG A 234 -18.48 8.86 -3.99
CA ARG A 234 -18.83 7.50 -4.46
C ARG A 234 -18.59 6.43 -3.38
N GLY A 235 -17.83 6.74 -2.35
CA GLY A 235 -17.37 5.77 -1.37
C GLY A 235 -16.23 4.88 -1.87
N PRO A 236 -15.66 4.05 -0.99
CA PRO A 236 -14.60 3.13 -1.37
C PRO A 236 -15.14 2.00 -2.25
N VAL A 237 -14.36 1.63 -3.27
CA VAL A 237 -14.69 0.57 -4.24
C VAL A 237 -13.52 -0.40 -4.39
N THR A 238 -13.77 -1.58 -4.94
CA THR A 238 -12.72 -2.53 -5.31
C THR A 238 -11.86 -1.98 -6.45
N LYS A 239 -10.67 -2.57 -6.63
CA LYS A 239 -9.79 -2.17 -7.76
C LYS A 239 -10.45 -2.41 -9.11
N THR A 240 -11.20 -3.50 -9.26
CA THR A 240 -11.93 -3.83 -10.49
C THR A 240 -13.05 -2.82 -10.80
N GLN A 241 -13.69 -2.27 -9.78
CA GLN A 241 -14.73 -1.24 -9.95
C GLN A 241 -14.15 0.15 -10.24
N LEU A 242 -12.85 0.35 -9.98
CA LEU A 242 -12.16 1.62 -10.24
C LEU A 242 -11.69 1.73 -11.70
N ILE A 243 -11.54 0.60 -12.40
CA ILE A 243 -11.19 0.49 -13.82
C ILE A 243 -12.41 0.73 -14.69
#